data_f8f0a4be422b8be7356951d2d5bdb507
#
_entry.id   f8f0a4be422b8be7356951d2d5bdb507
#
_cell.length_a   1.000
_cell.length_b   1.000
_cell.length_c   1.000
_cell.angle_alpha   90.00
_cell.angle_beta   90.00
_cell.angle_gamma   90.00
#
_symmetry.space_group_name_H-M   'P 1'
#
loop_
_entity.id
_entity.type
_entity.pdbx_description
1 polymer ?
#
loop_
_entity_poly.entity_id
_entity_poly.type
_entity_poly.pdbx_seq_one_letter_code
_entity_poly.pdbx_strand_id
1 'polypeptide(L)'
;MQLRHRRGVTLSTVALLIGLLSAMLPTSASAAGTSILLAQDFQSLPAKSWSDGSVHGDLKSQFNGYGSVGIVRNSGKVLSLQPKKATSPSVTHAALVTSTERYRDIELSVRQKTVKQLRDGSAPNTWETAWTVWHYTDNTHFYYLILKPNGWELGKADPKYPGAQRFLATGSSPKFPVGSWNEVEVRQEGAAIDVTVDGEHLAHFVDDERPYESGSVGMYCEDARVFFDDLSVQKV
;
A
#
# COMPACT_ATOMS: atom_id res chain seq x y z
N MET A 1 -86.91 56.66 -8.51
CA MET A 1 -86.70 57.06 -9.91
C MET A 1 -85.59 56.13 -10.51
N GLN A 2 -86.05 55.37 -11.48
CA GLN A 2 -85.30 54.30 -12.12
C GLN A 2 -84.06 54.80 -12.91
N LEU A 3 -83.01 54.00 -13.04
CA LEU A 3 -82.25 53.87 -14.27
C LEU A 3 -81.36 52.63 -14.29
N ARG A 4 -81.50 51.98 -15.29
CA ARG A 4 -81.15 50.66 -15.83
C ARG A 4 -79.68 50.29 -15.88
N HIS A 5 -79.41 49.02 -15.61
CA HIS A 5 -78.23 48.24 -15.94
C HIS A 5 -77.94 48.15 -17.42
N ARG A 6 -76.66 48.21 -17.78
CA ARG A 6 -76.10 47.57 -18.97
C ARG A 6 -74.99 46.63 -18.58
N ARG A 7 -75.17 45.37 -18.91
CA ARG A 7 -74.16 44.32 -18.77
C ARG A 7 -73.16 44.41 -19.96
N GLY A 8 -71.89 44.54 -19.65
CA GLY A 8 -70.80 44.35 -20.60
C GLY A 8 -70.19 42.98 -20.38
N VAL A 9 -70.19 42.20 -21.51
CA VAL A 9 -69.54 40.88 -21.56
C VAL A 9 -68.09 41.10 -21.94
N THR A 10 -67.15 40.74 -21.07
CA THR A 10 -65.72 40.71 -21.36
C THR A 10 -65.31 39.27 -21.67
N LEU A 11 -64.90 39.01 -22.91
CA LEU A 11 -64.23 37.76 -23.32
C LEU A 11 -62.84 37.71 -22.66
N SER A 12 -62.60 36.70 -21.85
CA SER A 12 -61.29 36.40 -21.35
C SER A 12 -60.59 35.42 -22.30
N THR A 13 -59.53 35.90 -22.94
CA THR A 13 -58.61 35.05 -23.74
C THR A 13 -57.69 34.29 -22.80
N VAL A 14 -57.83 32.98 -22.72
CA VAL A 14 -56.89 32.08 -22.00
C VAL A 14 -55.69 31.83 -22.90
N ALA A 15 -54.54 32.40 -22.53
CA ALA A 15 -53.26 32.09 -23.16
C ALA A 15 -52.71 30.82 -22.51
N LEU A 16 -52.61 29.73 -23.29
CA LEU A 16 -52.00 28.45 -22.90
C LEU A 16 -50.48 28.57 -23.00
N LEU A 17 -49.78 28.77 -21.90
CA LEU A 17 -48.33 28.65 -21.84
C LEU A 17 -47.95 27.18 -21.81
N ILE A 18 -47.42 26.65 -22.92
CA ILE A 18 -46.77 25.35 -22.97
C ILE A 18 -45.34 25.54 -22.45
N GLY A 19 -45.11 25.19 -21.15
CA GLY A 19 -43.78 25.12 -20.57
C GLY A 19 -43.05 23.89 -21.10
N LEU A 20 -42.00 24.09 -21.91
CA LEU A 20 -41.03 23.02 -22.23
C LEU A 20 -40.24 22.67 -20.96
N LEU A 21 -40.60 21.56 -20.34
CA LEU A 21 -39.81 20.96 -19.28
C LEU A 21 -38.63 20.22 -19.92
N SER A 22 -37.46 20.87 -20.03
CA SER A 22 -36.22 20.20 -20.44
C SER A 22 -35.80 19.27 -19.33
N ALA A 23 -36.07 17.98 -19.46
CA ALA A 23 -35.54 16.94 -18.57
C ALA A 23 -34.03 16.87 -18.76
N MET A 24 -33.26 17.46 -17.87
CA MET A 24 -31.83 17.18 -17.76
C MET A 24 -31.68 15.73 -17.26
N LEU A 25 -31.30 14.83 -18.14
CA LEU A 25 -30.84 13.49 -17.78
C LEU A 25 -29.56 13.65 -16.99
N PRO A 26 -29.44 13.03 -15.81
CA PRO A 26 -28.16 12.99 -15.09
C PRO A 26 -27.17 12.23 -15.98
N THR A 27 -26.11 12.89 -16.42
CA THR A 27 -24.94 12.21 -16.96
C THR A 27 -24.35 11.40 -15.83
N SER A 28 -24.53 10.08 -15.89
CA SER A 28 -23.81 9.15 -15.03
C SER A 28 -22.32 9.32 -15.28
N ALA A 29 -21.61 10.00 -14.39
CA ALA A 29 -20.16 9.96 -14.37
C ALA A 29 -19.79 8.47 -14.17
N SER A 30 -19.28 7.85 -15.23
CA SER A 30 -18.66 6.53 -15.12
C SER A 30 -17.50 6.71 -14.15
N ALA A 31 -17.60 6.12 -12.96
CA ALA A 31 -16.45 6.00 -12.09
C ALA A 31 -15.38 5.27 -12.91
N ALA A 32 -14.25 5.93 -13.15
CA ALA A 32 -13.10 5.29 -13.76
C ALA A 32 -12.76 4.11 -12.86
N GLY A 33 -13.02 2.89 -13.34
CA GLY A 33 -12.75 1.68 -12.57
C GLY A 33 -11.25 1.62 -12.30
N THR A 34 -10.86 1.56 -11.05
CA THR A 34 -9.48 1.39 -10.63
C THR A 34 -8.92 0.13 -11.29
N SER A 35 -7.86 0.28 -12.10
CA SER A 35 -7.27 -0.86 -12.79
C SER A 35 -6.36 -1.62 -11.83
N ILE A 36 -6.73 -2.86 -11.51
CA ILE A 36 -5.88 -3.77 -10.72
C ILE A 36 -4.71 -4.20 -11.59
N LEU A 37 -3.51 -3.92 -11.15
CA LEU A 37 -2.24 -4.26 -11.82
C LEU A 37 -1.63 -5.54 -11.26
N LEU A 38 -1.84 -5.82 -9.96
CA LEU A 38 -1.42 -7.03 -9.28
C LEU A 38 -2.43 -7.35 -8.18
N ALA A 39 -2.79 -8.62 -8.03
CA ALA A 39 -3.55 -9.11 -6.87
C ALA A 39 -3.04 -10.50 -6.49
N GLN A 40 -2.65 -10.69 -5.23
CA GLN A 40 -2.10 -11.94 -4.74
C GLN A 40 -2.54 -12.23 -3.30
N ASP A 41 -3.43 -13.17 -3.13
CA ASP A 41 -3.92 -13.70 -1.85
C ASP A 41 -3.16 -14.95 -1.39
N PHE A 42 -2.19 -15.41 -2.17
CA PHE A 42 -1.36 -16.60 -1.97
C PHE A 42 -2.12 -17.93 -1.95
N GLN A 43 -3.46 -17.97 -2.03
CA GLN A 43 -4.23 -19.20 -1.88
C GLN A 43 -4.05 -20.19 -3.04
N SER A 44 -3.78 -19.68 -4.25
CA SER A 44 -3.52 -20.49 -5.45
C SER A 44 -2.11 -21.10 -5.48
N LEU A 45 -1.14 -20.51 -4.76
CA LEU A 45 0.25 -20.93 -4.80
C LEU A 45 0.49 -22.19 -3.96
N PRO A 46 1.39 -23.12 -4.39
CA PRO A 46 1.75 -24.29 -3.59
C PRO A 46 2.45 -23.88 -2.28
N ALA A 47 2.07 -24.51 -1.16
CA ALA A 47 2.79 -24.34 0.11
C ALA A 47 4.17 -25.03 0.03
N LYS A 48 5.19 -24.26 -0.31
CA LYS A 48 6.59 -24.69 -0.43
C LYS A 48 7.56 -23.52 -0.27
N SER A 49 8.81 -23.84 0.05
CA SER A 49 9.91 -22.86 0.02
C SER A 49 10.29 -22.49 -1.42
N TRP A 50 10.78 -21.27 -1.57
CA TRP A 50 11.26 -20.67 -2.81
C TRP A 50 12.78 -20.52 -2.75
N SER A 51 13.44 -20.78 -3.86
CA SER A 51 14.88 -20.53 -4.01
C SER A 51 15.13 -19.08 -4.38
N ASP A 52 16.30 -18.57 -4.04
CA ASP A 52 16.75 -17.24 -4.48
C ASP A 52 16.71 -17.13 -6.00
N GLY A 53 16.21 -16.00 -6.50
CA GLY A 53 16.03 -15.73 -7.92
C GLY A 53 14.82 -16.42 -8.57
N SER A 54 14.13 -17.34 -7.89
CA SER A 54 12.97 -18.05 -8.46
C SER A 54 11.74 -17.16 -8.57
N VAL A 55 10.93 -17.42 -9.63
CA VAL A 55 9.68 -16.71 -9.91
C VAL A 55 8.49 -17.62 -9.63
N HIS A 56 7.46 -17.07 -8.98
CA HIS A 56 6.23 -17.74 -8.59
C HIS A 56 5.04 -16.84 -8.86
N GLY A 57 4.34 -17.06 -9.99
CA GLY A 57 3.35 -16.12 -10.51
C GLY A 57 4.02 -14.77 -10.82
N ASP A 58 3.46 -13.70 -10.29
CA ASP A 58 3.95 -12.35 -10.51
C ASP A 58 5.00 -11.90 -9.47
N LEU A 59 5.54 -12.84 -8.68
CA LEU A 59 6.49 -12.56 -7.61
C LEU A 59 7.82 -13.27 -7.83
N LYS A 60 8.91 -12.59 -7.42
CA LYS A 60 10.28 -13.10 -7.46
C LYS A 60 10.88 -13.11 -6.07
N SER A 61 11.40 -14.25 -5.62
CA SER A 61 12.27 -14.33 -4.45
C SER A 61 13.62 -13.75 -4.80
N GLN A 62 13.94 -12.57 -4.27
CA GLN A 62 15.23 -11.94 -4.56
C GLN A 62 16.35 -12.63 -3.78
N PHE A 63 16.14 -12.78 -2.47
CA PHE A 63 17.05 -13.50 -1.57
C PHE A 63 16.33 -13.90 -0.27
N ASN A 64 16.81 -14.97 0.39
CA ASN A 64 16.21 -15.54 1.60
C ASN A 64 17.04 -15.31 2.88
N GLY A 65 18.20 -14.63 2.79
CA GLY A 65 19.05 -14.33 3.95
C GLY A 65 19.59 -15.57 4.67
N TYR A 66 19.94 -16.62 3.91
CA TYR A 66 20.38 -17.93 4.43
C TYR A 66 19.33 -18.67 5.27
N GLY A 67 18.08 -18.29 5.13
CA GLY A 67 16.94 -18.86 5.84
C GLY A 67 15.91 -19.45 4.89
N SER A 68 14.67 -18.98 4.95
CA SER A 68 13.59 -19.47 4.08
C SER A 68 12.65 -18.36 3.64
N VAL A 69 12.21 -18.45 2.40
CA VAL A 69 11.12 -17.68 1.80
C VAL A 69 10.16 -18.67 1.16
N GLY A 70 8.86 -18.39 1.18
CA GLY A 70 7.87 -19.22 0.48
C GLY A 70 6.50 -19.18 1.12
N ILE A 71 5.61 -20.02 0.61
CA ILE A 71 4.24 -20.10 1.07
C ILE A 71 4.11 -21.11 2.21
N VAL A 72 3.48 -20.66 3.30
CA VAL A 72 3.19 -21.51 4.47
C VAL A 72 1.70 -21.51 4.78
N ARG A 73 1.23 -22.52 5.53
CA ARG A 73 -0.14 -22.58 6.03
C ARG A 73 -0.25 -21.83 7.36
N ASN A 74 -1.18 -20.88 7.44
CA ASN A 74 -1.49 -20.11 8.64
C ASN A 74 -2.92 -19.58 8.55
N SER A 75 -3.93 -20.38 8.95
CA SER A 75 -5.36 -20.07 8.74
C SER A 75 -5.69 -19.70 7.28
N GLY A 76 -5.12 -20.44 6.35
CA GLY A 76 -5.05 -20.15 4.93
C GLY A 76 -3.61 -20.32 4.46
N LYS A 77 -3.21 -19.65 3.42
CA LYS A 77 -1.82 -19.59 2.94
C LYS A 77 -1.33 -18.14 2.95
N VAL A 78 -0.12 -17.95 3.41
CA VAL A 78 0.53 -16.64 3.46
C VAL A 78 1.95 -16.75 2.91
N LEU A 79 2.49 -15.64 2.41
CA LEU A 79 3.91 -15.54 2.14
C LEU A 79 4.66 -15.38 3.46
N SER A 80 5.66 -16.23 3.70
CA SER A 80 6.55 -16.18 4.86
C SER A 80 7.97 -15.84 4.42
N LEU A 81 8.57 -14.87 5.09
CA LEU A 81 10.00 -14.59 5.03
C LEU A 81 10.59 -14.86 6.42
N GLN A 82 11.67 -15.63 6.46
CA GLN A 82 12.39 -15.95 7.69
C GLN A 82 13.87 -16.11 7.37
N PRO A 83 14.64 -15.02 7.36
CA PRO A 83 16.09 -15.10 7.22
C PRO A 83 16.71 -15.86 8.39
N LYS A 84 17.98 -16.23 8.26
CA LYS A 84 18.77 -16.82 9.34
C LYS A 84 18.83 -15.82 10.50
N LYS A 85 18.74 -16.32 11.72
CA LYS A 85 18.83 -15.47 12.91
C LYS A 85 20.23 -14.83 13.02
N ALA A 86 20.29 -13.55 13.36
CA ALA A 86 21.53 -12.89 13.74
C ALA A 86 21.95 -13.32 15.15
N THR A 87 23.24 -13.55 15.34
CA THR A 87 23.83 -14.03 16.60
C THR A 87 24.78 -13.03 17.23
N SER A 88 24.92 -11.84 16.63
CA SER A 88 25.69 -10.73 17.18
C SER A 88 25.11 -9.38 16.72
N PRO A 89 25.37 -8.27 17.45
CA PRO A 89 24.86 -6.95 17.09
C PRO A 89 25.29 -6.44 15.71
N SER A 90 26.44 -6.90 15.20
CA SER A 90 27.04 -6.47 13.94
C SER A 90 26.59 -7.29 12.73
N VAL A 91 25.74 -8.29 12.93
CA VAL A 91 25.23 -9.16 11.85
C VAL A 91 23.76 -8.89 11.63
N THR A 92 23.38 -8.76 10.36
CA THR A 92 21.97 -8.65 9.92
C THR A 92 21.76 -9.61 8.76
N HIS A 93 20.67 -10.35 8.79
CA HIS A 93 20.21 -11.15 7.67
C HIS A 93 18.85 -10.64 7.22
N ALA A 94 18.72 -10.46 5.93
CA ALA A 94 17.50 -9.94 5.32
C ALA A 94 16.90 -10.92 4.32
N ALA A 95 15.61 -10.84 4.09
CA ALA A 95 14.91 -11.55 3.02
C ALA A 95 14.00 -10.59 2.26
N LEU A 96 13.89 -10.80 0.93
CA LEU A 96 13.11 -9.95 0.04
C LEU A 96 12.40 -10.76 -1.04
N VAL A 97 11.14 -10.45 -1.22
CA VAL A 97 10.31 -10.85 -2.37
C VAL A 97 9.79 -9.58 -3.04
N THR A 98 9.86 -9.51 -4.36
CA THR A 98 9.34 -8.37 -5.13
C THR A 98 8.36 -8.83 -6.20
N SER A 99 7.53 -7.91 -6.72
CA SER A 99 6.85 -8.15 -8.00
C SER A 99 7.87 -8.31 -9.13
N THR A 100 7.48 -9.06 -10.18
CA THR A 100 8.24 -9.16 -11.43
C THR A 100 8.10 -7.88 -12.25
N GLU A 101 6.92 -7.29 -12.21
CA GLU A 101 6.61 -6.04 -12.90
C GLU A 101 7.03 -4.81 -12.10
N ARG A 102 7.17 -3.69 -12.80
CA ARG A 102 7.49 -2.37 -12.26
C ARG A 102 6.29 -1.45 -12.45
N TYR A 103 6.02 -0.63 -11.45
CA TYR A 103 4.91 0.28 -11.42
C TYR A 103 5.39 1.73 -11.24
N ARG A 104 4.57 2.71 -11.68
CA ARG A 104 4.81 4.14 -11.47
C ARG A 104 3.88 4.67 -10.39
N ASP A 105 2.79 5.31 -10.81
CA ASP A 105 1.80 5.84 -9.89
C ASP A 105 0.90 4.70 -9.42
N ILE A 106 0.85 4.46 -8.13
CA ILE A 106 0.23 3.27 -7.54
C ILE A 106 -0.55 3.58 -6.28
N GLU A 107 -1.55 2.74 -6.07
CA GLU A 107 -2.12 2.44 -4.77
C GLU A 107 -1.77 0.98 -4.43
N LEU A 108 -0.92 0.81 -3.42
CA LEU A 108 -0.43 -0.47 -2.93
C LEU A 108 -1.13 -0.78 -1.61
N SER A 109 -1.74 -1.96 -1.50
CA SER A 109 -2.25 -2.49 -0.23
C SER A 109 -1.62 -3.85 0.04
N VAL A 110 -1.26 -4.11 1.30
CA VAL A 110 -0.75 -5.41 1.76
C VAL A 110 -1.01 -5.59 3.24
N ARG A 111 -1.44 -6.77 3.64
CA ARG A 111 -1.47 -7.16 5.05
C ARG A 111 -0.13 -7.74 5.44
N GLN A 112 0.43 -7.24 6.53
CA GLN A 112 1.72 -7.71 7.06
C GLN A 112 1.67 -8.00 8.55
N LYS A 113 2.51 -8.94 8.97
CA LYS A 113 2.66 -9.32 10.38
C LYS A 113 4.09 -9.67 10.70
N THR A 114 4.65 -9.04 11.71
CA THR A 114 5.88 -9.53 12.35
C THR A 114 5.51 -10.66 13.31
N VAL A 115 5.86 -11.88 12.97
CA VAL A 115 5.53 -13.05 13.80
C VAL A 115 6.46 -13.13 15.01
N LYS A 116 7.76 -12.89 14.77
CA LYS A 116 8.81 -12.98 15.78
C LYS A 116 10.08 -12.28 15.29
N GLN A 117 10.73 -11.53 16.17
CA GLN A 117 12.11 -11.07 15.97
C GLN A 117 13.06 -12.25 16.25
N LEU A 118 14.11 -12.43 15.43
CA LEU A 118 14.93 -13.63 15.41
C LEU A 118 16.32 -13.44 16.04
N ARG A 119 16.71 -12.20 16.36
CA ARG A 119 18.01 -11.90 16.94
C ARG A 119 18.23 -12.71 18.21
N ASP A 120 19.44 -13.23 18.38
CA ASP A 120 19.87 -14.04 19.51
C ASP A 120 21.15 -13.45 20.11
N GLY A 121 21.34 -13.56 21.43
CA GLY A 121 22.52 -13.02 22.11
C GLY A 121 22.52 -11.51 22.37
N SER A 122 21.53 -10.78 21.86
CA SER A 122 21.30 -9.36 22.15
C SER A 122 19.81 -9.01 22.00
N ALA A 123 19.39 -7.87 22.56
CA ALA A 123 18.03 -7.37 22.31
C ALA A 123 17.83 -7.10 20.83
N PRO A 124 16.66 -7.43 20.26
CA PRO A 124 16.35 -7.13 18.88
C PRO A 124 16.22 -5.62 18.67
N ASN A 125 16.60 -5.15 17.48
CA ASN A 125 16.36 -3.79 17.08
C ASN A 125 14.86 -3.58 16.75
N THR A 126 14.37 -2.37 16.93
CA THR A 126 12.95 -2.07 16.70
C THR A 126 12.51 -2.20 15.25
N TRP A 127 13.44 -2.07 14.30
CA TRP A 127 13.18 -2.21 12.85
C TRP A 127 13.26 -3.66 12.34
N GLU A 128 13.62 -4.63 13.18
CA GLU A 128 13.61 -6.06 12.85
C GLU A 128 12.18 -6.58 12.81
N THR A 129 11.43 -6.16 11.77
CA THR A 129 9.99 -6.37 11.59
C THR A 129 9.66 -6.61 10.11
N ALA A 130 8.38 -6.68 9.78
CA ALA A 130 7.91 -6.67 8.40
C ALA A 130 8.00 -5.25 7.82
N TRP A 131 8.52 -5.14 6.60
CA TRP A 131 8.60 -3.89 5.84
C TRP A 131 7.83 -4.05 4.54
N THR A 132 7.05 -3.05 4.20
CA THR A 132 6.50 -2.87 2.84
C THR A 132 7.45 -1.97 2.06
N VAL A 133 7.89 -2.41 0.87
CA VAL A 133 8.78 -1.64 -0.01
C VAL A 133 8.12 -1.40 -1.37
N TRP A 134 8.46 -0.28 -2.01
CA TRP A 134 7.97 0.02 -3.36
C TRP A 134 8.99 0.86 -4.12
N HIS A 135 8.78 0.98 -5.43
CA HIS A 135 9.73 1.54 -6.38
C HIS A 135 11.13 0.93 -6.23
N TYR A 136 11.17 -0.35 -5.85
CA TYR A 136 12.41 -1.08 -5.75
C TYR A 136 13.05 -1.24 -7.13
N THR A 137 14.29 -0.81 -7.28
CA THR A 137 15.12 -1.02 -8.48
C THR A 137 16.30 -1.92 -8.20
N ASP A 138 16.88 -1.82 -7.02
CA ASP A 138 17.96 -2.64 -6.49
C ASP A 138 18.03 -2.49 -4.95
N ASN A 139 18.97 -3.20 -4.31
CA ASN A 139 19.11 -3.21 -2.84
C ASN A 139 19.51 -1.87 -2.21
N THR A 140 19.70 -0.85 -3.02
CA THR A 140 20.14 0.49 -2.56
C THR A 140 19.18 1.61 -2.97
N HIS A 141 18.14 1.29 -3.77
CA HIS A 141 17.19 2.28 -4.28
C HIS A 141 15.76 1.75 -4.19
N PHE A 142 15.04 2.14 -3.14
CA PHE A 142 13.63 1.85 -2.91
C PHE A 142 13.06 2.74 -1.80
N TYR A 143 11.73 2.91 -1.77
CA TYR A 143 11.02 3.42 -0.60
C TYR A 143 10.61 2.27 0.30
N TYR A 144 10.44 2.57 1.60
CA TYR A 144 9.98 1.59 2.57
C TYR A 144 9.11 2.20 3.66
N LEU A 145 8.19 1.39 4.19
CA LEU A 145 7.48 1.62 5.43
C LEU A 145 7.82 0.50 6.40
N ILE A 146 8.22 0.87 7.63
CA ILE A 146 8.47 -0.05 8.73
C ILE A 146 7.45 0.18 9.83
N LEU A 147 6.70 -0.87 10.20
CA LEU A 147 5.82 -0.87 11.36
C LEU A 147 6.58 -1.46 12.56
N LYS A 148 6.83 -0.62 13.57
CA LYS A 148 7.74 -0.94 14.70
C LYS A 148 6.97 -1.08 16.02
N PRO A 149 7.46 -1.90 16.98
CA PRO A 149 6.86 -1.98 18.31
C PRO A 149 6.85 -0.65 19.08
N ASN A 150 7.67 0.31 18.65
CA ASN A 150 7.78 1.65 19.26
C ASN A 150 7.28 2.80 18.34
N GLY A 151 6.60 2.50 17.24
CA GLY A 151 6.10 3.48 16.28
C GLY A 151 6.23 3.04 14.83
N TRP A 152 6.59 3.93 13.94
CA TRP A 152 6.72 3.66 12.50
C TRP A 152 7.77 4.55 11.85
N GLU A 153 8.15 4.18 10.63
CA GLU A 153 9.17 4.89 9.86
C GLU A 153 8.89 4.76 8.36
N LEU A 154 8.76 5.90 7.70
CA LEU A 154 8.77 6.04 6.26
C LEU A 154 10.15 6.53 5.83
N GLY A 155 10.77 5.87 4.88
CA GLY A 155 12.08 6.27 4.40
C GLY A 155 12.38 5.78 3.00
N LYS A 156 13.58 6.10 2.53
CA LYS A 156 14.15 5.55 1.31
C LYS A 156 15.58 5.10 1.50
N ALA A 157 15.94 3.99 0.86
CA ALA A 157 17.31 3.61 0.64
C ALA A 157 17.87 4.46 -0.51
N ASP A 158 18.98 5.17 -0.27
CA ASP A 158 19.66 6.00 -1.26
C ASP A 158 21.13 6.16 -0.83
N PRO A 159 22.10 5.64 -1.62
CA PRO A 159 23.53 5.70 -1.30
C PRO A 159 24.10 7.12 -1.16
N LYS A 160 23.37 8.14 -1.61
CA LYS A 160 23.81 9.54 -1.48
C LYS A 160 23.64 10.11 -0.09
N TYR A 161 22.92 9.42 0.80
CA TYR A 161 22.77 9.82 2.19
C TYR A 161 23.69 9.03 3.13
N PRO A 162 24.06 9.60 4.29
CA PRO A 162 24.79 8.86 5.30
C PRO A 162 24.08 7.57 5.70
N GLY A 163 24.80 6.45 5.74
CA GLY A 163 24.20 5.14 6.01
C GLY A 163 23.37 4.57 4.86
N ALA A 164 23.43 5.18 3.66
CA ALA A 164 22.65 4.82 2.48
C ALA A 164 21.13 4.84 2.74
N GLN A 165 20.67 5.73 3.61
CA GLN A 165 19.27 5.81 4.03
C GLN A 165 18.86 7.26 4.33
N ARG A 166 17.64 7.63 3.94
CA ARG A 166 16.98 8.89 4.29
C ARG A 166 15.66 8.62 4.98
N PHE A 167 15.51 9.12 6.20
CA PHE A 167 14.22 9.14 6.89
C PHE A 167 13.37 10.28 6.32
N LEU A 168 12.17 9.95 5.83
CA LEU A 168 11.23 10.91 5.25
C LEU A 168 10.23 11.37 6.31
N ALA A 169 9.66 10.42 7.08
CA ALA A 169 8.80 10.70 8.21
C ALA A 169 8.90 9.58 9.25
N THR A 170 8.71 9.91 10.52
CA THR A 170 8.69 8.94 11.61
C THR A 170 7.64 9.32 12.65
N GLY A 171 7.10 8.32 13.34
CA GLY A 171 6.17 8.53 14.44
C GLY A 171 6.39 7.53 15.57
N SER A 172 6.14 7.95 16.82
CA SER A 172 6.13 7.07 18.00
C SER A 172 4.75 6.51 18.33
N SER A 173 3.72 6.93 17.60
CA SER A 173 2.34 6.49 17.64
C SER A 173 1.75 6.50 16.23
N PRO A 174 0.86 5.54 15.87
CA PRO A 174 0.56 4.33 16.63
C PRO A 174 1.78 3.40 16.77
N LYS A 175 1.69 2.43 17.68
CA LYS A 175 2.69 1.35 17.85
C LYS A 175 2.15 0.06 17.27
N PHE A 176 3.03 -0.74 16.70
CA PHE A 176 2.67 -1.99 16.01
C PHE A 176 3.30 -3.19 16.71
N PRO A 177 2.59 -3.83 17.66
CA PRO A 177 3.12 -4.93 18.44
C PRO A 177 3.48 -6.14 17.56
N VAL A 178 4.57 -6.83 17.92
CA VAL A 178 4.90 -8.13 17.33
C VAL A 178 3.75 -9.10 17.58
N GLY A 179 3.34 -9.82 16.55
CA GLY A 179 2.22 -10.77 16.60
C GLY A 179 0.90 -10.24 16.02
N SER A 180 0.76 -8.94 15.78
CA SER A 180 -0.43 -8.34 15.18
C SER A 180 -0.36 -8.32 13.66
N TRP A 181 -1.50 -8.53 12.99
CA TRP A 181 -1.69 -8.19 11.59
C TRP A 181 -2.00 -6.70 11.47
N ASN A 182 -1.47 -6.07 10.44
CA ASN A 182 -1.76 -4.70 10.09
C ASN A 182 -1.95 -4.62 8.57
N GLU A 183 -2.89 -3.81 8.12
CA GLU A 183 -3.11 -3.47 6.72
C GLU A 183 -2.36 -2.19 6.39
N VAL A 184 -1.45 -2.26 5.44
CA VAL A 184 -0.66 -1.13 4.95
C VAL A 184 -1.23 -0.70 3.62
N GLU A 185 -1.49 0.59 3.47
CA GLU A 185 -1.87 1.23 2.22
C GLU A 185 -0.86 2.35 1.92
N VAL A 186 -0.33 2.34 0.69
CA VAL A 186 0.58 3.37 0.19
C VAL A 186 0.04 3.87 -1.14
N ARG A 187 -0.26 5.16 -1.21
CA ARG A 187 -0.56 5.83 -2.47
C ARG A 187 0.63 6.69 -2.85
N GLN A 188 1.19 6.45 -4.03
CA GLN A 188 2.21 7.33 -4.59
C GLN A 188 1.81 7.79 -5.98
N GLU A 189 1.80 9.13 -6.16
CA GLU A 189 1.59 9.80 -7.43
C GLU A 189 2.74 10.79 -7.65
N GLY A 190 3.59 10.50 -8.63
CA GLY A 190 4.84 11.23 -8.81
C GLY A 190 5.71 11.23 -7.56
N ALA A 191 6.01 12.42 -7.02
CA ALA A 191 6.81 12.59 -5.80
C ALA A 191 5.98 12.53 -4.49
N ALA A 192 4.64 12.59 -4.58
CA ALA A 192 3.77 12.62 -3.41
C ALA A 192 3.48 11.19 -2.93
N ILE A 193 3.66 10.97 -1.63
CA ILE A 193 3.50 9.70 -0.95
C ILE A 193 2.51 9.89 0.21
N ASP A 194 1.44 9.12 0.21
CA ASP A 194 0.50 9.01 1.32
C ASP A 194 0.58 7.61 1.91
N VAL A 195 0.62 7.51 3.23
CA VAL A 195 0.68 6.24 3.96
C VAL A 195 -0.45 6.16 4.96
N THR A 196 -1.21 5.06 4.88
CA THR A 196 -2.29 4.72 5.81
C THR A 196 -2.03 3.32 6.37
N VAL A 197 -2.31 3.09 7.63
CA VAL A 197 -2.21 1.77 8.27
C VAL A 197 -3.44 1.53 9.12
N ASP A 198 -4.12 0.40 8.93
CA ASP A 198 -5.35 0.04 9.62
C ASP A 198 -6.43 1.15 9.54
N GLY A 199 -6.48 1.87 8.41
CA GLY A 199 -7.37 3.01 8.17
C GLY A 199 -6.94 4.32 8.83
N GLU A 200 -5.84 4.37 9.59
CA GLU A 200 -5.27 5.59 10.16
C GLU A 200 -4.21 6.18 9.22
N HIS A 201 -4.40 7.43 8.79
CA HIS A 201 -3.40 8.15 7.99
C HIS A 201 -2.18 8.50 8.84
N LEU A 202 -1.01 7.99 8.46
CA LEU A 202 0.24 8.18 9.19
C LEU A 202 1.08 9.34 8.66
N ALA A 203 1.18 9.47 7.34
CA ALA A 203 2.05 10.47 6.73
C ALA A 203 1.59 10.87 5.34
N HIS A 204 1.75 12.16 5.05
CA HIS A 204 1.85 12.70 3.69
C HIS A 204 3.26 13.29 3.52
N PHE A 205 3.97 12.89 2.46
CA PHE A 205 5.32 13.36 2.19
C PHE A 205 5.52 13.60 0.69
N VAL A 206 6.16 14.71 0.34
CA VAL A 206 6.58 14.99 -1.03
C VAL A 206 8.10 14.89 -1.11
N ASP A 207 8.61 13.87 -1.83
CA ASP A 207 10.04 13.69 -2.04
C ASP A 207 10.52 14.59 -3.19
N ASP A 208 10.96 15.78 -2.86
CA ASP A 208 11.52 16.76 -3.79
C ASP A 208 13.02 16.57 -4.09
N GLU A 209 13.64 15.55 -3.44
CA GLU A 209 15.04 15.23 -3.63
C GLU A 209 15.23 13.87 -4.31
N ARG A 210 15.28 13.83 -5.63
CA ARG A 210 15.49 12.61 -6.42
C ARG A 210 14.42 11.54 -6.16
N PRO A 211 13.14 11.83 -6.40
CA PRO A 211 12.08 10.85 -6.22
C PRO A 211 12.31 9.64 -7.11
N TYR A 212 11.99 8.44 -6.61
CA TYR A 212 11.93 7.25 -7.44
C TYR A 212 10.58 7.21 -8.14
N GLU A 213 10.61 7.25 -9.47
CA GLU A 213 9.40 7.36 -10.27
C GLU A 213 8.76 6.01 -10.60
N SER A 214 9.50 4.91 -10.47
CA SER A 214 8.98 3.58 -10.75
C SER A 214 9.89 2.49 -10.20
N GLY A 215 9.29 1.34 -9.92
CA GLY A 215 10.00 0.14 -9.50
C GLY A 215 9.03 -0.96 -9.10
N SER A 216 9.56 -2.09 -8.67
CA SER A 216 8.75 -3.19 -8.15
C SER A 216 8.22 -2.85 -6.75
N VAL A 217 7.09 -3.45 -6.40
CA VAL A 217 6.62 -3.51 -5.00
C VAL A 217 7.23 -4.74 -4.34
N GLY A 218 7.40 -4.70 -3.00
CA GLY A 218 8.06 -5.82 -2.34
C GLY A 218 7.72 -5.95 -0.85
N MET A 219 8.06 -7.10 -0.35
CA MET A 219 7.89 -7.56 1.01
C MET A 219 9.28 -7.93 1.55
N TYR A 220 9.69 -7.27 2.62
CA TYR A 220 11.05 -7.34 3.15
C TYR A 220 11.04 -7.54 4.66
N CYS A 221 12.09 -8.11 5.19
CA CYS A 221 12.37 -8.11 6.62
C CYS A 221 13.86 -8.22 6.90
N GLU A 222 14.26 -7.76 8.08
CA GLU A 222 15.55 -8.00 8.68
C GLU A 222 15.40 -8.76 9.99
N ASP A 223 16.19 -9.80 10.19
CA ASP A 223 16.29 -10.59 11.43
C ASP A 223 14.93 -10.89 12.11
N ALA A 224 13.88 -11.05 11.30
CA ALA A 224 12.54 -11.33 11.75
C ALA A 224 11.89 -12.43 10.92
N ARG A 225 11.00 -13.20 11.54
CA ARG A 225 10.00 -13.99 10.81
C ARG A 225 8.77 -13.15 10.60
N VAL A 226 8.36 -13.02 9.33
CA VAL A 226 7.23 -12.19 8.94
C VAL A 226 6.28 -12.95 8.03
N PHE A 227 5.02 -12.51 8.02
CA PHE A 227 4.00 -12.97 7.10
C PHE A 227 3.43 -11.79 6.32
N PHE A 228 3.07 -12.07 5.06
CA PHE A 228 2.35 -11.14 4.18
C PHE A 228 1.16 -11.86 3.54
N ASP A 229 0.08 -11.12 3.34
CA ASP A 229 -1.15 -11.59 2.71
C ASP A 229 -1.84 -10.44 1.96
N ASP A 230 -2.81 -10.78 1.10
CA ASP A 230 -3.69 -9.83 0.42
C ASP A 230 -2.94 -8.66 -0.26
N LEU A 231 -1.86 -8.97 -1.00
CA LEU A 231 -1.12 -7.96 -1.77
C LEU A 231 -1.96 -7.50 -2.97
N SER A 232 -2.15 -6.19 -3.09
CA SER A 232 -2.82 -5.56 -4.23
C SER A 232 -2.04 -4.34 -4.70
N VAL A 233 -1.94 -4.15 -6.00
CA VAL A 233 -1.43 -2.93 -6.64
C VAL A 233 -2.46 -2.46 -7.64
N GLN A 234 -2.87 -1.21 -7.54
CA GLN A 234 -3.80 -0.57 -8.42
C GLN A 234 -3.15 0.65 -9.06
N LYS A 235 -3.66 1.04 -10.22
CA LYS A 235 -3.27 2.29 -10.85
C LYS A 235 -3.99 3.46 -10.18
N VAL A 236 -3.24 4.51 -9.86
CA VAL A 236 -3.79 5.81 -9.45
C VAL A 236 -4.36 6.55 -10.66
#